data_ad6b7c52ea5c8d9db7a1c63b178d3548
#
_entry.id   ad6b7c52ea5c8d9db7a1c63b178d3548
#
_cell.length_a   1.000
_cell.length_b   1.000
_cell.length_c   1.000
_cell.angle_alpha   90.00
_cell.angle_beta   90.00
_cell.angle_gamma   90.00
#
_symmetry.space_group_name_H-M   'P 1'
#
loop_
_entity.id
_entity.type
_entity.pdbx_description
1 polymer ?
#
loop_
_entity_poly.entity_id
_entity_poly.type
_entity_poly.pdbx_seq_one_letter_code
_entity_poly.pdbx_strand_id
1 'polypeptide(L)'
;MNRMKYIYAMMTLLLCIGCEERNPPLFDDICGVYFNNLSGTMMNTDSLDVTFVYEASDMIEVPVKVQLVGRPADKDRPVRITSESDDASIGYDYMLPESAVLPAGCSEFDYVVTLIRTEALKKQKKMIRLTIHENDEFTLPVTEMIQVGDTVSTLEFRIYFSDMFTKAPVAWDVNLVGEFSQQKFELICKVLDIDPADFNDQSVVTLAKLLYISVEMTAYVDAEMEK
;
A
#
# COMPACT_ATOMS: atom_id res chain seq x y z
N MET A 1 -68.72 38.48 3.84
CA MET A 1 -67.66 38.25 4.89
C MET A 1 -67.34 36.78 5.19
N ASN A 2 -68.25 35.85 5.01
CA ASN A 2 -67.99 34.42 5.28
C ASN A 2 -67.15 33.67 4.19
N ARG A 3 -67.30 34.06 2.90
CA ARG A 3 -66.53 33.38 1.82
C ARG A 3 -65.03 33.60 1.92
N MET A 4 -64.56 34.74 2.40
CA MET A 4 -63.14 35.03 2.57
C MET A 4 -62.50 34.22 3.70
N LYS A 5 -63.27 33.91 4.76
CA LYS A 5 -62.80 33.05 5.87
C LYS A 5 -62.56 31.61 5.42
N TYR A 6 -63.38 31.07 4.51
CA TYR A 6 -63.20 29.74 3.96
C TYR A 6 -62.01 29.67 3.00
N ILE A 7 -61.69 30.74 2.27
CA ILE A 7 -60.52 30.83 1.40
C ILE A 7 -59.22 30.82 2.25
N TYR A 8 -59.18 31.58 3.34
CA TYR A 8 -58.04 31.55 4.28
C TYR A 8 -57.91 30.21 4.98
N ALA A 9 -58.98 29.55 5.38
CA ALA A 9 -58.96 28.23 6.00
C ALA A 9 -58.50 27.16 5.01
N MET A 10 -58.89 27.24 3.74
CA MET A 10 -58.46 26.32 2.70
C MET A 10 -56.98 26.54 2.29
N MET A 11 -56.52 27.81 2.31
CA MET A 11 -55.12 28.13 2.03
C MET A 11 -54.18 27.73 3.16
N THR A 12 -54.61 27.80 4.42
CA THR A 12 -53.84 27.26 5.57
C THR A 12 -53.81 25.75 5.60
N LEU A 13 -54.83 25.07 5.13
CA LEU A 13 -54.85 23.58 5.05
C LEU A 13 -53.92 23.06 3.96
N LEU A 14 -53.72 23.82 2.86
CA LEU A 14 -52.80 23.45 1.78
C LEU A 14 -51.31 23.63 2.17
N LEU A 15 -51.00 24.40 3.19
CA LEU A 15 -49.62 24.59 3.69
C LEU A 15 -49.15 23.45 4.63
N CYS A 16 -50.06 22.57 5.03
CA CYS A 16 -49.74 21.41 5.89
C CYS A 16 -49.45 20.09 5.11
N ILE A 17 -49.39 20.17 3.77
CA ILE A 17 -48.82 19.05 2.99
C ILE A 17 -47.30 19.19 3.13
N GLY A 18 -46.80 18.77 4.29
CA GLY A 18 -45.38 18.73 4.60
C GLY A 18 -44.65 17.94 3.56
N CYS A 19 -43.51 18.42 3.12
CA CYS A 19 -42.51 17.64 2.46
C CYS A 19 -42.33 16.36 3.27
N GLU A 20 -42.60 15.18 2.67
CA GLU A 20 -41.95 13.97 3.10
C GLU A 20 -40.46 14.29 3.03
N GLU A 21 -39.81 14.48 4.17
CA GLU A 21 -38.36 14.35 4.25
C GLU A 21 -38.04 12.96 3.73
N ARG A 22 -37.72 12.86 2.46
CA ARG A 22 -36.96 11.73 1.95
C ARG A 22 -35.61 11.87 2.63
N ASN A 23 -35.47 11.20 3.76
CA ASN A 23 -34.16 10.99 4.34
C ASN A 23 -33.29 10.47 3.20
N PRO A 24 -32.21 11.17 2.81
CA PRO A 24 -31.27 10.62 1.85
C PRO A 24 -30.89 9.24 2.40
N PRO A 25 -30.73 8.19 1.55
CA PRO A 25 -30.28 6.91 2.02
C PRO A 25 -29.02 7.15 2.84
N LEU A 26 -29.14 7.00 4.15
CA LEU A 26 -28.03 7.08 5.06
C LEU A 26 -27.09 5.93 4.69
N PHE A 27 -25.78 6.15 4.72
CA PHE A 27 -24.76 5.12 4.58
C PHE A 27 -24.87 3.96 5.58
N ASP A 28 -25.95 3.89 6.35
CA ASP A 28 -26.24 2.87 7.35
C ASP A 28 -26.50 1.49 6.75
N ASP A 29 -26.89 1.42 5.48
CA ASP A 29 -27.24 0.16 4.81
C ASP A 29 -26.06 -0.48 4.06
N ILE A 30 -24.93 0.23 3.91
CA ILE A 30 -23.77 -0.27 3.21
C ILE A 30 -22.70 -0.64 4.23
N CYS A 31 -22.35 -1.91 4.28
CA CYS A 31 -21.24 -2.41 5.08
C CYS A 31 -20.31 -3.21 4.16
N GLY A 32 -19.18 -2.65 3.84
CA GLY A 32 -18.24 -3.26 2.92
C GLY A 32 -16.79 -2.98 3.29
N VAL A 33 -15.88 -3.73 2.66
CA VAL A 33 -14.43 -3.56 2.83
C VAL A 33 -13.74 -3.54 1.48
N TYR A 34 -12.57 -2.91 1.44
CA TYR A 34 -11.73 -2.84 0.25
C TYR A 34 -10.27 -2.59 0.63
N PHE A 35 -9.33 -2.90 -0.25
CA PHE A 35 -7.93 -2.51 -0.10
C PHE A 35 -7.75 -1.02 -0.39
N ASN A 36 -7.11 -0.31 0.54
CA ASN A 36 -6.80 1.12 0.41
C ASN A 36 -5.33 1.40 0.71
N ASN A 37 -4.48 1.11 -0.25
CA ASN A 37 -3.04 1.31 -0.12
C ASN A 37 -2.61 2.51 -0.94
N LEU A 38 -1.76 3.37 -0.35
CA LEU A 38 -1.24 4.56 -1.00
C LEU A 38 0.22 4.34 -1.40
N SER A 39 0.56 4.73 -2.61
CA SER A 39 1.94 4.83 -3.07
C SER A 39 2.66 6.01 -2.42
N GLY A 40 3.99 6.09 -2.59
CA GLY A 40 4.78 7.24 -2.16
C GLY A 40 4.35 8.59 -2.76
N THR A 41 3.56 8.59 -3.84
CA THR A 41 2.93 9.76 -4.45
C THR A 41 1.56 10.10 -3.87
N MET A 42 1.12 9.42 -2.80
CA MET A 42 -0.21 9.53 -2.21
C MET A 42 -1.36 9.11 -3.13
N MET A 43 -1.06 8.38 -4.20
CA MET A 43 -2.07 7.79 -5.10
C MET A 43 -2.37 6.35 -4.68
N ASN A 44 -3.61 5.92 -4.91
CA ASN A 44 -3.98 4.54 -4.65
C ASN A 44 -3.19 3.58 -5.54
N THR A 45 -2.83 2.43 -4.99
CA THR A 45 -2.13 1.36 -5.71
C THR A 45 -2.72 0.00 -5.36
N ASP A 46 -2.76 -0.88 -6.36
CA ASP A 46 -3.15 -2.29 -6.22
C ASP A 46 -1.93 -3.21 -6.17
N SER A 47 -0.73 -2.63 -6.06
CA SER A 47 0.50 -3.42 -6.04
C SER A 47 1.64 -2.75 -5.30
N LEU A 48 2.56 -3.57 -4.79
CA LEU A 48 3.79 -3.15 -4.13
C LEU A 48 4.96 -4.01 -4.63
N ASP A 49 6.09 -3.38 -4.87
CA ASP A 49 7.35 -4.06 -5.22
C ASP A 49 8.32 -3.95 -4.05
N VAL A 50 8.71 -5.10 -3.47
CA VAL A 50 9.57 -5.23 -2.30
C VAL A 50 10.88 -5.92 -2.70
N THR A 51 12.01 -5.42 -2.23
CA THR A 51 13.30 -6.07 -2.42
C THR A 51 14.03 -6.28 -1.10
N PHE A 52 14.61 -7.48 -0.93
CA PHE A 52 15.43 -7.81 0.23
C PHE A 52 16.86 -7.29 0.15
N VAL A 53 17.29 -6.86 -1.03
CA VAL A 53 18.70 -6.47 -1.28
C VAL A 53 19.22 -5.43 -0.27
N TYR A 54 18.36 -4.54 0.18
CA TYR A 54 18.71 -3.46 1.11
C TYR A 54 18.26 -3.73 2.55
N GLU A 55 17.78 -4.95 2.82
CA GLU A 55 17.27 -5.30 4.13
C GLU A 55 18.26 -6.20 4.88
N ALA A 56 18.55 -5.86 6.12
CA ALA A 56 19.37 -6.69 7.00
C ALA A 56 18.64 -7.94 7.50
N SER A 57 17.30 -7.91 7.51
CA SER A 57 16.44 -9.00 7.96
C SER A 57 16.14 -10.00 6.84
N ASP A 58 16.00 -11.26 7.20
CA ASP A 58 15.48 -12.30 6.31
C ASP A 58 13.95 -12.34 6.26
N MET A 59 13.28 -11.44 6.96
CA MET A 59 11.83 -11.28 6.95
C MET A 59 11.46 -9.82 6.79
N ILE A 60 10.45 -9.54 5.94
CA ILE A 60 9.87 -8.21 5.75
C ILE A 60 8.37 -8.30 5.99
N GLU A 61 7.86 -7.46 6.90
CA GLU A 61 6.44 -7.31 7.13
C GLU A 61 5.87 -6.26 6.16
N VAL A 62 4.86 -6.67 5.39
CA VAL A 62 4.15 -5.83 4.43
C VAL A 62 2.73 -5.59 4.94
N PRO A 63 2.43 -4.42 5.51
CA PRO A 63 1.08 -4.08 5.90
C PRO A 63 0.25 -3.75 4.64
N VAL A 64 -0.83 -4.48 4.45
CA VAL A 64 -1.82 -4.23 3.40
C VAL A 64 -3.08 -3.68 4.05
N LYS A 65 -3.34 -2.41 3.81
CA LYS A 65 -4.44 -1.70 4.47
C LYS A 65 -5.79 -2.13 3.91
N VAL A 66 -6.68 -2.53 4.80
CA VAL A 66 -8.10 -2.82 4.53
C VAL A 66 -8.95 -1.74 5.18
N GLN A 67 -9.83 -1.12 4.42
CA GLN A 67 -10.69 -0.04 4.87
C GLN A 67 -12.16 -0.40 4.78
N LEU A 68 -12.93 0.06 5.77
CA LEU A 68 -14.37 -0.08 5.87
C LEU A 68 -15.09 0.97 5.02
N VAL A 69 -16.14 0.53 4.32
CA VAL A 69 -17.20 1.40 3.81
C VAL A 69 -18.42 1.23 4.71
N GLY A 70 -18.88 2.32 5.30
CA GLY A 70 -19.98 2.31 6.25
C GLY A 70 -19.54 2.67 7.66
N ARG A 71 -20.33 2.29 8.65
CA ARG A 71 -20.06 2.63 10.06
C ARG A 71 -19.31 1.53 10.80
N PRO A 72 -18.35 1.88 11.66
CA PRO A 72 -17.77 0.94 12.60
C PRO A 72 -18.85 0.27 13.47
N ALA A 73 -18.66 -0.99 13.80
CA ALA A 73 -19.54 -1.75 14.71
C ALA A 73 -18.87 -1.94 16.06
N ASP A 74 -19.66 -2.21 17.09
CA ASP A 74 -19.18 -2.43 18.46
C ASP A 74 -18.64 -3.86 18.69
N LYS A 75 -18.41 -4.63 17.61
CA LYS A 75 -17.89 -6.00 17.64
C LYS A 75 -16.79 -6.17 16.59
N ASP A 76 -15.90 -7.11 16.85
CA ASP A 76 -14.93 -7.58 15.87
C ASP A 76 -15.66 -8.31 14.74
N ARG A 77 -15.21 -8.07 13.49
CA ARG A 77 -15.83 -8.65 12.29
C ARG A 77 -14.78 -9.33 11.42
N PRO A 78 -14.93 -10.61 11.09
CA PRO A 78 -14.01 -11.32 10.23
C PRO A 78 -14.10 -10.78 8.79
N VAL A 79 -12.94 -10.59 8.16
CA VAL A 79 -12.81 -10.26 6.74
C VAL A 79 -12.29 -11.50 6.01
N ARG A 80 -12.85 -11.81 4.85
CA ARG A 80 -12.41 -12.95 4.06
C ARG A 80 -11.38 -12.51 3.02
N ILE A 81 -10.10 -12.86 3.27
CA ILE A 81 -8.99 -12.61 2.34
C ILE A 81 -8.36 -13.95 1.97
N THR A 82 -8.11 -14.15 0.68
CA THR A 82 -7.36 -15.29 0.15
C THR A 82 -6.06 -14.84 -0.48
N SER A 83 -5.07 -15.73 -0.55
CA SER A 83 -3.84 -15.50 -1.29
C SER A 83 -3.68 -16.56 -2.37
N GLU A 84 -3.17 -16.14 -3.54
CA GLU A 84 -2.82 -17.01 -4.66
C GLU A 84 -1.45 -16.63 -5.18
N SER A 85 -0.68 -17.63 -5.62
CA SER A 85 0.61 -17.44 -6.27
C SER A 85 0.94 -18.66 -7.13
N ASP A 86 1.53 -18.39 -8.30
CA ASP A 86 2.02 -19.45 -9.22
C ASP A 86 3.48 -19.84 -8.90
N ASP A 87 4.21 -18.98 -8.18
CA ASP A 87 5.67 -19.10 -8.00
C ASP A 87 6.13 -18.95 -6.53
N ALA A 88 5.23 -18.61 -5.60
CA ALA A 88 5.52 -18.51 -4.18
C ALA A 88 4.67 -19.47 -3.35
N SER A 89 5.27 -20.06 -2.32
CA SER A 89 4.62 -21.04 -1.44
C SER A 89 4.42 -20.48 -0.03
N ILE A 90 3.19 -20.58 0.49
CA ILE A 90 2.88 -20.22 1.87
C ILE A 90 3.66 -21.10 2.85
N GLY A 91 4.18 -20.49 3.92
CA GLY A 91 5.00 -21.14 4.93
C GLY A 91 6.47 -21.31 4.54
N TYR A 92 6.84 -21.04 3.27
CA TYR A 92 8.21 -21.09 2.79
C TYR A 92 8.72 -19.76 2.25
N ASP A 93 7.95 -19.10 1.36
CA ASP A 93 8.30 -17.81 0.77
C ASP A 93 7.57 -16.64 1.46
N TYR A 94 6.43 -16.93 2.08
CA TYR A 94 5.65 -15.96 2.81
C TYR A 94 4.75 -16.60 3.87
N MET A 95 4.33 -15.79 4.84
CA MET A 95 3.34 -16.16 5.85
C MET A 95 2.20 -15.15 5.86
N LEU A 96 1.01 -15.63 6.21
CA LEU A 96 -0.19 -14.83 6.40
C LEU A 96 -0.57 -14.81 7.87
N PRO A 97 -1.27 -13.78 8.37
CA PRO A 97 -1.83 -13.80 9.70
C PRO A 97 -2.88 -14.92 9.82
N GLU A 98 -3.06 -15.47 11.02
CA GLU A 98 -4.02 -16.54 11.29
C GLU A 98 -5.46 -16.15 10.96
N SER A 99 -5.78 -14.86 11.07
CA SER A 99 -7.11 -14.31 10.77
C SER A 99 -7.01 -12.88 10.28
N ALA A 100 -7.94 -12.48 9.40
CA ALA A 100 -8.18 -11.09 9.04
C ALA A 100 -9.43 -10.62 9.79
N VAL A 101 -9.27 -9.65 10.68
CA VAL A 101 -10.37 -9.14 11.53
C VAL A 101 -10.33 -7.62 11.54
N LEU A 102 -11.46 -6.99 11.24
CA LEU A 102 -11.68 -5.57 11.49
C LEU A 102 -12.11 -5.40 12.95
N PRO A 103 -11.30 -4.74 13.80
CA PRO A 103 -11.61 -4.62 15.23
C PRO A 103 -12.84 -3.75 15.49
N ALA A 104 -13.48 -3.97 16.63
CA ALA A 104 -14.60 -3.15 17.11
C ALA A 104 -14.22 -1.65 17.15
N GLY A 105 -15.11 -0.80 16.65
CA GLY A 105 -14.91 0.65 16.63
C GLY A 105 -13.90 1.16 15.57
N CYS A 106 -13.22 0.27 14.85
CA CYS A 106 -12.24 0.64 13.84
C CYS A 106 -12.87 0.79 12.43
N SER A 107 -12.32 1.72 11.64
CA SER A 107 -12.65 1.92 10.23
C SER A 107 -11.62 1.31 9.27
N GLU A 108 -10.50 0.82 9.78
CA GLU A 108 -9.44 0.20 9.00
C GLU A 108 -8.60 -0.74 9.86
N PHE A 109 -7.88 -1.65 9.21
CA PHE A 109 -6.82 -2.45 9.83
C PHE A 109 -5.76 -2.82 8.78
N ASP A 110 -4.58 -3.22 9.25
CA ASP A 110 -3.52 -3.70 8.39
C ASP A 110 -3.50 -5.24 8.39
N TYR A 111 -3.65 -5.82 7.19
CA TYR A 111 -3.43 -7.24 6.94
C TYR A 111 -1.95 -7.46 6.64
N VAL A 112 -1.19 -7.91 7.64
CA VAL A 112 0.28 -8.00 7.55
C VAL A 112 0.71 -9.31 6.91
N VAL A 113 1.29 -9.22 5.70
CA VAL A 113 1.94 -10.33 5.02
C VAL A 113 3.42 -10.33 5.38
N THR A 114 3.95 -11.43 5.91
CA THR A 114 5.38 -11.57 6.18
C THR A 114 6.05 -12.28 5.01
N LEU A 115 6.93 -11.59 4.29
CA LEU A 115 7.76 -12.15 3.25
C LEU A 115 9.01 -12.80 3.85
N ILE A 116 9.50 -13.89 3.27
CA ILE A 116 10.67 -14.63 3.74
C ILE A 116 11.71 -14.63 2.63
N ARG A 117 12.95 -14.23 2.98
CA ARG A 117 14.10 -14.28 2.05
C ARG A 117 14.48 -15.72 1.76
N THR A 118 14.51 -16.07 0.47
CA THR A 118 14.94 -17.38 0.00
C THR A 118 15.97 -17.23 -1.12
N GLU A 119 16.83 -18.24 -1.32
CA GLU A 119 17.85 -18.22 -2.40
C GLU A 119 17.24 -18.12 -3.80
N ALA A 120 15.99 -18.53 -3.98
CA ALA A 120 15.28 -18.41 -5.26
C ALA A 120 15.05 -16.94 -5.63
N LEU A 121 14.84 -16.04 -4.66
CA LEU A 121 14.60 -14.61 -4.86
C LEU A 121 15.80 -13.86 -5.46
N LYS A 122 17.00 -14.42 -5.36
CA LYS A 122 18.20 -13.89 -6.03
C LYS A 122 18.19 -14.08 -7.54
N LYS A 123 17.32 -14.98 -8.05
CA LYS A 123 17.25 -15.36 -9.46
C LYS A 123 15.96 -14.97 -10.13
N GLN A 124 14.88 -14.89 -9.38
CA GLN A 124 13.56 -14.53 -9.91
C GLN A 124 12.74 -13.74 -8.90
N LYS A 125 11.97 -12.80 -9.43
CA LYS A 125 10.93 -12.08 -8.70
C LYS A 125 9.71 -13.01 -8.55
N LYS A 126 9.13 -13.04 -7.36
CA LYS A 126 7.90 -13.76 -7.06
C LYS A 126 6.75 -12.81 -6.85
N MET A 127 5.50 -13.29 -6.96
CA MET A 127 4.30 -12.49 -6.81
C MET A 127 3.26 -13.23 -5.97
N ILE A 128 2.63 -12.52 -5.05
CA ILE A 128 1.46 -12.96 -4.30
C ILE A 128 0.30 -12.05 -4.67
N ARG A 129 -0.86 -12.63 -4.98
CA ARG A 129 -2.11 -11.92 -5.15
C ARG A 129 -2.99 -12.16 -3.93
N LEU A 130 -3.39 -11.10 -3.26
CA LEU A 130 -4.41 -11.10 -2.22
C LEU A 130 -5.75 -10.72 -2.85
N THR A 131 -6.82 -11.37 -2.46
CA THR A 131 -8.19 -11.07 -2.92
C THR A 131 -9.13 -11.00 -1.74
N ILE A 132 -9.91 -9.91 -1.64
CA ILE A 132 -11.01 -9.78 -0.68
C ILE A 132 -12.26 -10.42 -1.28
N HIS A 133 -13.01 -11.15 -0.45
CA HIS A 133 -14.27 -11.78 -0.83
C HIS A 133 -15.39 -11.31 0.08
N GLU A 134 -16.61 -11.33 -0.44
CA GLU A 134 -17.81 -11.13 0.35
C GLU A 134 -17.96 -12.21 1.42
N ASN A 135 -18.61 -11.84 2.51
CA ASN A 135 -19.02 -12.73 3.57
C ASN A 135 -20.31 -12.21 4.25
N ASP A 136 -20.77 -12.84 5.33
CA ASP A 136 -22.00 -12.45 6.03
C ASP A 136 -21.91 -11.06 6.69
N GLU A 137 -20.72 -10.53 6.94
CA GLU A 137 -20.50 -9.23 7.60
C GLU A 137 -20.21 -8.10 6.59
N PHE A 138 -19.71 -8.42 5.39
CA PHE A 138 -19.22 -7.42 4.43
C PHE A 138 -19.59 -7.74 2.99
N THR A 139 -20.08 -6.72 2.29
CA THR A 139 -20.21 -6.69 0.82
C THR A 139 -18.99 -6.02 0.20
N LEU A 140 -18.93 -5.94 -1.13
CA LEU A 140 -17.84 -5.31 -1.88
C LEU A 140 -18.36 -4.14 -2.74
N PRO A 141 -18.79 -3.03 -2.13
CA PRO A 141 -19.43 -1.92 -2.84
C PRO A 141 -18.44 -1.07 -3.65
N VAL A 142 -17.15 -1.16 -3.36
CA VAL A 142 -16.08 -0.45 -4.07
C VAL A 142 -15.20 -1.50 -4.72
N THR A 143 -15.21 -1.59 -6.04
CA THR A 143 -14.44 -2.59 -6.81
C THR A 143 -13.20 -2.01 -7.46
N GLU A 144 -13.20 -0.69 -7.68
CA GLU A 144 -12.11 0.03 -8.31
C GLU A 144 -12.09 1.50 -7.86
N MET A 145 -10.94 2.14 -7.95
CA MET A 145 -10.75 3.58 -7.80
C MET A 145 -10.22 4.18 -9.09
N ILE A 146 -10.94 5.18 -9.60
CA ILE A 146 -10.53 5.94 -10.79
C ILE A 146 -9.71 7.14 -10.32
N GLN A 147 -8.49 7.24 -10.82
CA GLN A 147 -7.59 8.35 -10.54
C GLN A 147 -6.98 8.89 -11.84
N VAL A 148 -6.23 9.99 -11.79
CA VAL A 148 -5.69 10.63 -13.00
C VAL A 148 -4.78 9.67 -13.77
N GLY A 149 -5.27 9.21 -14.92
CA GLY A 149 -4.50 8.38 -15.84
C GLY A 149 -4.52 6.87 -15.55
N ASP A 150 -5.26 6.43 -14.50
CA ASP A 150 -5.26 5.02 -14.10
C ASP A 150 -6.56 4.58 -13.42
N THR A 151 -6.82 3.27 -13.43
CA THR A 151 -7.89 2.63 -12.67
C THR A 151 -7.30 1.49 -11.87
N VAL A 152 -7.45 1.57 -10.56
CA VAL A 152 -6.81 0.67 -9.58
C VAL A 152 -7.85 -0.26 -8.98
N SER A 153 -7.59 -1.56 -8.97
CA SER A 153 -8.42 -2.54 -8.27
C SER A 153 -8.38 -2.28 -6.77
N THR A 154 -9.53 -2.40 -6.12
CA THR A 154 -9.64 -2.33 -4.66
C THR A 154 -9.96 -3.69 -4.03
N LEU A 155 -10.17 -4.70 -4.84
CA LEU A 155 -10.47 -6.07 -4.39
C LEU A 155 -9.28 -7.00 -4.49
N GLU A 156 -8.28 -6.65 -5.32
CA GLU A 156 -7.03 -7.38 -5.45
C GLU A 156 -5.85 -6.50 -5.06
N PHE A 157 -4.86 -7.09 -4.39
CA PHE A 157 -3.59 -6.45 -4.11
C PHE A 157 -2.44 -7.41 -4.41
N ARG A 158 -1.45 -6.96 -5.19
CA ARG A 158 -0.32 -7.77 -5.63
C ARG A 158 0.94 -7.33 -4.93
N ILE A 159 1.65 -8.29 -4.32
CA ILE A 159 2.96 -8.07 -3.71
C ILE A 159 4.00 -8.77 -4.57
N TYR A 160 4.84 -7.98 -5.23
CA TYR A 160 6.01 -8.46 -5.94
C TYR A 160 7.21 -8.41 -5.01
N PHE A 161 8.00 -9.46 -4.95
CA PHE A 161 9.17 -9.47 -4.07
C PHE A 161 10.34 -10.26 -4.67
N SER A 162 11.55 -9.79 -4.36
CA SER A 162 12.79 -10.35 -4.88
C SER A 162 13.97 -10.03 -3.95
N ASP A 163 15.10 -10.70 -4.16
CA ASP A 163 16.42 -10.35 -3.60
C ASP A 163 17.37 -9.96 -4.74
N MET A 164 16.86 -9.11 -5.65
CA MET A 164 17.56 -8.63 -6.83
C MET A 164 17.57 -7.10 -6.86
N PHE A 165 18.65 -6.55 -7.41
CA PHE A 165 18.78 -5.10 -7.64
C PHE A 165 17.86 -4.66 -8.79
N THR A 166 16.60 -4.40 -8.50
CA THR A 166 15.60 -3.98 -9.49
C THR A 166 15.48 -2.47 -9.65
N LYS A 167 15.90 -1.72 -8.64
CA LYS A 167 15.87 -0.24 -8.60
C LYS A 167 16.96 0.28 -7.66
N ALA A 168 17.31 1.56 -7.81
CA ALA A 168 18.20 2.23 -6.89
C ALA A 168 17.62 2.30 -5.47
N PRO A 169 18.45 2.23 -4.41
CA PRO A 169 18.02 2.44 -3.04
C PRO A 169 17.53 3.87 -2.80
N VAL A 170 16.78 4.08 -1.72
CA VAL A 170 16.10 5.36 -1.42
C VAL A 170 17.08 6.54 -1.31
N ALA A 171 18.27 6.32 -0.78
CA ALA A 171 19.27 7.37 -0.61
C ALA A 171 20.15 7.58 -1.85
N TRP A 172 19.95 6.86 -2.96
CA TRP A 172 20.74 7.03 -4.16
C TRP A 172 20.41 8.34 -4.88
N ASP A 173 21.36 9.25 -4.98
CA ASP A 173 21.21 10.50 -5.74
C ASP A 173 22.00 10.41 -7.04
N VAL A 174 21.28 10.36 -8.17
CA VAL A 174 21.87 10.28 -9.53
C VAL A 174 22.79 11.45 -9.84
N ASN A 175 22.50 12.65 -9.31
CA ASN A 175 23.32 13.84 -9.56
C ASN A 175 24.68 13.79 -8.86
N LEU A 176 24.79 13.04 -7.76
CA LEU A 176 26.02 12.92 -6.98
C LEU A 176 26.78 11.63 -7.32
N VAL A 177 26.07 10.52 -7.39
CA VAL A 177 26.67 9.19 -7.57
C VAL A 177 26.57 8.72 -9.02
N GLY A 178 25.78 9.41 -9.86
CA GLY A 178 25.52 9.05 -11.27
C GLY A 178 24.49 7.91 -11.40
N GLU A 179 24.29 7.45 -12.64
CA GLU A 179 23.33 6.40 -12.94
C GLU A 179 23.56 5.14 -12.09
N PHE A 180 22.46 4.56 -11.59
CA PHE A 180 22.50 3.35 -10.79
C PHE A 180 22.81 2.13 -11.65
N SER A 181 23.74 1.30 -11.18
CA SER A 181 23.90 -0.07 -11.62
C SER A 181 24.28 -0.96 -10.45
N GLN A 182 23.89 -2.22 -10.49
CA GLN A 182 24.23 -3.20 -9.46
C GLN A 182 25.74 -3.27 -9.21
N GLN A 183 26.53 -3.38 -10.29
CA GLN A 183 27.99 -3.47 -10.20
C GLN A 183 28.60 -2.25 -9.50
N LYS A 184 28.14 -1.05 -9.85
CA LYS A 184 28.61 0.20 -9.23
C LYS A 184 28.21 0.25 -7.75
N PHE A 185 26.99 -0.13 -7.41
CA PHE A 185 26.51 -0.16 -6.04
C PHE A 185 27.30 -1.15 -5.17
N GLU A 186 27.48 -2.40 -5.66
CA GLU A 186 28.29 -3.41 -4.98
C GLU A 186 29.74 -2.96 -4.78
N LEU A 187 30.31 -2.31 -5.80
CA LEU A 187 31.67 -1.76 -5.73
C LEU A 187 31.78 -0.67 -4.65
N ILE A 188 30.83 0.26 -4.61
CA ILE A 188 30.77 1.32 -3.58
C ILE A 188 30.71 0.70 -2.20
N CYS A 189 29.77 -0.22 -1.96
CA CYS A 189 29.59 -0.87 -0.68
C CYS A 189 30.88 -1.61 -0.26
N LYS A 190 31.52 -2.31 -1.19
CA LYS A 190 32.76 -3.06 -0.93
C LYS A 190 33.96 -2.15 -0.65
N VAL A 191 34.17 -1.11 -1.44
CA VAL A 191 35.36 -0.24 -1.33
C VAL A 191 35.28 0.65 -0.09
N LEU A 192 34.09 1.14 0.23
CA LEU A 192 33.89 2.07 1.33
C LEU A 192 33.38 1.40 2.63
N ASP A 193 33.28 0.05 2.62
CA ASP A 193 32.77 -0.76 3.76
C ASP A 193 31.43 -0.22 4.28
N ILE A 194 30.48 0.00 3.36
CA ILE A 194 29.13 0.49 3.67
C ILE A 194 28.15 -0.68 3.55
N ASP A 195 27.31 -0.88 4.57
CA ASP A 195 26.24 -1.87 4.50
C ASP A 195 25.22 -1.46 3.41
N PRO A 196 24.86 -2.34 2.46
CA PRO A 196 23.79 -2.08 1.51
C PRO A 196 22.48 -1.58 2.14
N ALA A 197 22.12 -2.07 3.31
CA ALA A 197 20.92 -1.66 4.05
C ALA A 197 20.93 -0.17 4.44
N ASP A 198 22.12 0.39 4.71
CA ASP A 198 22.29 1.81 5.05
C ASP A 198 21.72 2.75 3.96
N PHE A 199 21.76 2.32 2.69
CA PHE A 199 21.26 3.13 1.57
C PHE A 199 19.72 3.24 1.52
N ASN A 200 19.00 2.47 2.32
CA ASN A 200 17.55 2.63 2.47
C ASN A 200 17.17 3.68 3.52
N ASP A 201 18.13 4.15 4.29
CA ASP A 201 17.91 5.15 5.34
C ASP A 201 18.66 6.45 5.01
N GLN A 202 17.92 7.49 4.61
CA GLN A 202 18.48 8.82 4.30
C GLN A 202 19.06 9.52 5.54
N SER A 203 18.75 9.08 6.75
CA SER A 203 19.36 9.58 7.97
C SER A 203 20.76 8.99 8.19
N VAL A 204 21.03 7.82 7.65
CA VAL A 204 22.32 7.12 7.67
C VAL A 204 23.18 7.52 6.46
N VAL A 205 22.63 7.42 5.25
CA VAL A 205 23.29 7.88 4.02
C VAL A 205 22.84 9.31 3.71
N THR A 206 23.44 10.24 4.41
CA THR A 206 23.18 11.68 4.26
C THR A 206 23.80 12.25 2.98
N LEU A 207 23.40 13.47 2.60
CA LEU A 207 24.02 14.23 1.50
C LEU A 207 25.55 14.32 1.63
N ALA A 208 26.05 14.55 2.84
CA ALA A 208 27.50 14.61 3.10
C ALA A 208 28.19 13.26 2.82
N LYS A 209 27.55 12.13 3.18
CA LYS A 209 28.06 10.80 2.89
C LYS A 209 28.03 10.50 1.38
N LEU A 210 27.01 10.95 0.66
CA LEU A 210 26.94 10.82 -0.81
C LEU A 210 28.02 11.65 -1.53
N LEU A 211 28.30 12.87 -1.06
CA LEU A 211 29.42 13.67 -1.58
C LEU A 211 30.77 12.99 -1.32
N TYR A 212 30.97 12.43 -0.13
CA TYR A 212 32.17 11.65 0.18
C TYR A 212 32.29 10.43 -0.75
N ILE A 213 31.24 9.66 -0.94
CA ILE A 213 31.18 8.52 -1.87
C ILE A 213 31.57 8.96 -3.28
N SER A 214 31.02 10.10 -3.75
CA SER A 214 31.32 10.64 -5.08
C SER A 214 32.80 10.93 -5.27
N VAL A 215 33.43 11.58 -4.28
CA VAL A 215 34.86 11.92 -4.32
C VAL A 215 35.76 10.69 -4.27
N GLU A 216 35.49 9.77 -3.32
CA GLU A 216 36.30 8.56 -3.14
C GLU A 216 36.20 7.61 -4.33
N MET A 217 35.01 7.46 -4.92
CA MET A 217 34.82 6.62 -6.11
C MET A 217 35.49 7.20 -7.33
N THR A 218 35.50 8.52 -7.49
CA THR A 218 36.28 9.20 -8.57
C THR A 218 37.76 8.89 -8.39
N ALA A 219 38.30 9.11 -7.19
CA ALA A 219 39.72 8.86 -6.90
C ALA A 219 40.10 7.37 -7.10
N TYR A 220 39.17 6.45 -6.74
CA TYR A 220 39.38 5.01 -6.96
C TYR A 220 39.45 4.63 -8.44
N VAL A 221 38.54 5.18 -9.26
CA VAL A 221 38.51 4.94 -10.71
C VAL A 221 39.78 5.50 -11.36
N ASP A 222 40.20 6.71 -10.99
CA ASP A 222 41.42 7.32 -11.51
C ASP A 222 42.63 6.46 -11.16
N ALA A 223 42.73 5.97 -9.93
CA ALA A 223 43.85 5.11 -9.50
C ALA A 223 43.85 3.71 -10.20
N GLU A 224 42.68 3.18 -10.58
CA GLU A 224 42.62 1.94 -11.36
C GLU A 224 42.97 2.14 -12.84
N MET A 225 42.72 3.32 -13.40
CA MET A 225 43.08 3.65 -14.79
C MET A 225 44.58 3.95 -15.00
N GLU A 226 45.32 4.24 -13.93
CA GLU A 226 46.77 4.46 -13.96
C GLU A 226 47.60 3.18 -13.82
N LYS A 227 46.96 2.02 -13.55
CA LYS A 227 47.64 0.72 -13.45
C LYS A 227 47.67 -0.03 -14.77
#